data_c7a5324e5f4bfadf992ac358d8e84910
#
_entry.id   c7a5324e5f4bfadf992ac358d8e84910
#
_cell.length_a   1.000
_cell.length_b   1.000
_cell.length_c   1.000
_cell.angle_alpha   90.00
_cell.angle_beta   90.00
_cell.angle_gamma   90.00
#
_symmetry.space_group_name_H-M   'P 1'
#
loop_
_entity.id
_entity.type
_entity.pdbx_description
1 polymer ?
#
loop_
_entity_poly.entity_id
_entity_poly.type
_entity_poly.pdbx_seq_one_letter_code
_entity_poly.pdbx_strand_id
1 'polypeptide(L)'
;MRFVSFQKFIPIVVFVMFSGCIDDGLKFNSEDEVVKKEEWGAFTVVAPVDTGINPYHEHFKKNESLPMWFLDEFGVTMTCELTQTGTWEERVEADRETCWNLITYNDTVYFSGTWIIGAMGEEGWSETPILDDPDDGHGTAVTGAVIDANPDAVIFFLEGFDGVRRAAEHPMVDIITTSFGPIGSIPVSGIEDDTEYAVNEMGKLHTGACDNTGSTCVQDATGGPPWSIGIAGFQEDGDRGKVMHCSGTAPDIVADWTQNLPDHDSIEGYHDTSGTSFATPRTAGVLSLIIQELREQYGDESSGGRNGSLIYSENASITNYDIRRSMEKASYFPDATEYDPGANEGACQTGVPVSPVAPYTQTGWGVVDPTISMMIIEDLNGSSPLTDKDFDCETYMDSIMAARIAYWS
;
A
#
# COMPACT_ATOMS: atom_id res chain seq x y z
N MET A 1 -22.97 56.35 24.31
CA MET A 1 -23.36 56.78 22.96
C MET A 1 -22.17 57.36 22.22
N ARG A 2 -21.53 56.63 21.37
CA ARG A 2 -20.66 57.16 20.30
C ARG A 2 -20.68 56.13 19.17
N PHE A 3 -21.28 56.55 18.06
CA PHE A 3 -21.30 55.86 16.79
C PHE A 3 -19.91 55.91 16.15
N VAL A 4 -19.39 54.81 15.67
CA VAL A 4 -18.22 54.73 14.80
C VAL A 4 -18.69 54.21 13.44
N SER A 5 -18.49 55.04 12.46
CA SER A 5 -18.83 54.85 11.05
C SER A 5 -17.86 53.85 10.40
N PHE A 6 -18.39 52.81 9.73
CA PHE A 6 -17.64 51.95 8.85
C PHE A 6 -17.60 52.52 7.44
N GLN A 7 -16.42 52.95 7.00
CA GLN A 7 -16.15 53.27 5.59
C GLN A 7 -15.85 51.99 4.82
N LYS A 8 -16.65 51.75 3.78
CA LYS A 8 -16.42 50.66 2.79
C LYS A 8 -15.29 51.07 1.85
N PHE A 9 -14.21 50.28 1.84
CA PHE A 9 -13.22 50.35 0.78
C PHE A 9 -13.67 49.44 -0.38
N ILE A 10 -13.78 50.03 -1.56
CA ILE A 10 -13.98 49.38 -2.86
C ILE A 10 -12.59 49.22 -3.46
N PRO A 11 -12.10 48.01 -3.80
CA PRO A 11 -10.86 47.86 -4.56
C PRO A 11 -11.16 48.15 -6.04
N ILE A 12 -10.45 49.12 -6.59
CA ILE A 12 -10.39 49.39 -8.03
C ILE A 12 -9.53 48.32 -8.67
N VAL A 13 -10.15 47.50 -9.52
CA VAL A 13 -9.41 46.57 -10.39
C VAL A 13 -8.95 47.32 -11.62
N VAL A 14 -7.67 47.54 -11.74
CA VAL A 14 -7.03 48.10 -12.94
C VAL A 14 -6.78 46.96 -13.94
N PHE A 15 -7.55 46.97 -15.03
CA PHE A 15 -7.27 46.16 -16.20
C PHE A 15 -6.10 46.77 -16.99
N VAL A 16 -4.95 46.13 -16.97
CA VAL A 16 -3.85 46.42 -17.90
C VAL A 16 -4.02 45.53 -19.12
N MET A 17 -4.49 46.08 -20.21
CA MET A 17 -4.43 45.40 -21.51
C MET A 17 -3.00 45.45 -22.04
N PHE A 18 -2.34 44.34 -22.11
CA PHE A 18 -1.17 44.16 -22.95
C PHE A 18 -1.62 43.62 -24.30
N SER A 19 -1.58 44.49 -25.31
CA SER A 19 -1.59 44.08 -26.70
C SER A 19 -0.14 43.81 -27.10
N GLY A 20 0.22 42.56 -27.36
CA GLY A 20 1.54 42.20 -27.82
C GLY A 20 1.54 40.83 -28.47
N CYS A 21 1.59 40.87 -29.80
CA CYS A 21 2.07 39.85 -30.75
C CYS A 21 1.72 38.37 -30.51
N ILE A 22 0.86 37.92 -31.37
CA ILE A 22 0.60 36.50 -31.69
C ILE A 22 1.90 35.92 -32.23
N ASP A 23 2.43 34.94 -31.54
CA ASP A 23 3.38 33.97 -32.11
C ASP A 23 2.65 32.62 -32.23
N ASP A 24 2.61 32.14 -33.47
CA ASP A 24 2.04 30.84 -33.84
C ASP A 24 2.92 29.73 -33.26
N GLY A 25 2.49 29.08 -32.21
CA GLY A 25 3.25 27.96 -31.68
C GLY A 25 2.47 27.12 -30.67
N LEU A 26 2.14 25.92 -31.07
CA LEU A 26 1.66 24.81 -30.29
C LEU A 26 0.20 24.91 -29.77
N LYS A 27 -0.71 24.52 -30.65
CA LYS A 27 -1.98 23.96 -30.23
C LYS A 27 -1.67 22.64 -29.50
N PHE A 28 -1.70 22.66 -28.17
CA PHE A 28 -1.94 21.45 -27.41
C PHE A 28 -3.30 20.91 -27.83
N ASN A 29 -3.32 19.70 -28.38
CA ASN A 29 -4.56 19.04 -28.75
C ASN A 29 -5.35 18.76 -27.47
N SER A 30 -6.57 19.29 -27.40
CA SER A 30 -7.51 18.97 -26.33
C SER A 30 -7.85 17.46 -26.25
N GLU A 31 -7.58 16.73 -27.32
CA GLU A 31 -7.73 15.27 -27.38
C GLU A 31 -6.63 14.54 -26.57
N ASP A 32 -5.38 15.04 -26.54
CA ASP A 32 -4.31 14.45 -25.74
C ASP A 32 -4.49 14.68 -24.24
N GLU A 33 -5.12 15.78 -23.85
CA GLU A 33 -5.44 16.09 -22.45
C GLU A 33 -6.63 15.23 -21.94
N VAL A 34 -7.62 14.98 -22.79
CA VAL A 34 -8.77 14.11 -22.48
C VAL A 34 -8.33 12.65 -22.36
N VAL A 35 -7.49 12.17 -23.30
CA VAL A 35 -6.93 10.80 -23.25
C VAL A 35 -6.10 10.60 -21.98
N LYS A 36 -5.24 11.57 -21.62
CA LYS A 36 -4.48 11.51 -20.35
C LYS A 36 -5.39 11.39 -19.11
N LYS A 37 -6.52 12.07 -19.09
CA LYS A 37 -7.43 12.10 -17.96
C LYS A 37 -8.23 10.79 -17.81
N GLU A 38 -8.58 10.13 -18.92
CA GLU A 38 -9.24 8.83 -18.93
C GLU A 38 -8.26 7.67 -18.60
N GLU A 39 -6.99 7.78 -19.00
CA GLU A 39 -5.97 6.77 -18.74
C GLU A 39 -5.44 6.83 -17.28
N TRP A 40 -5.48 7.98 -16.64
CA TRP A 40 -5.02 8.12 -15.24
C TRP A 40 -5.81 7.27 -14.25
N GLY A 41 -7.12 7.16 -14.41
CA GLY A 41 -7.99 6.37 -13.56
C GLY A 41 -7.69 4.85 -13.56
N ALA A 42 -6.93 4.36 -14.55
CA ALA A 42 -6.63 2.95 -14.70
C ALA A 42 -5.48 2.43 -13.82
N PHE A 43 -4.71 3.32 -13.17
CA PHE A 43 -3.56 2.91 -12.36
C PHE A 43 -3.77 3.13 -10.87
N THR A 44 -3.34 2.16 -10.07
CA THR A 44 -3.16 2.30 -8.62
C THR A 44 -1.71 2.10 -8.25
N VAL A 45 -1.20 2.89 -7.32
CA VAL A 45 0.19 2.86 -6.90
C VAL A 45 0.29 2.37 -5.46
N VAL A 46 0.92 1.24 -5.28
CA VAL A 46 1.29 0.70 -3.97
C VAL A 46 2.77 0.96 -3.72
N ALA A 47 3.09 1.48 -2.56
CA ALA A 47 4.46 1.74 -2.15
C ALA A 47 4.89 0.77 -1.04
N PRO A 48 5.49 -0.38 -1.38
CA PRO A 48 6.24 -1.18 -0.42
C PRO A 48 7.49 -0.41 0.02
N VAL A 49 7.70 -0.32 1.32
CA VAL A 49 8.92 0.23 1.90
C VAL A 49 9.64 -0.93 2.59
N ASP A 50 10.81 -1.33 2.08
CA ASP A 50 11.46 -2.57 2.52
C ASP A 50 12.97 -2.59 2.19
N THR A 51 13.60 -3.78 2.23
CA THR A 51 15.04 -3.99 2.09
C THR A 51 15.56 -3.79 0.69
N GLY A 52 14.84 -4.24 -0.34
CA GLY A 52 15.23 -4.19 -1.75
C GLY A 52 14.25 -4.97 -2.61
N ILE A 53 14.46 -5.00 -3.92
CA ILE A 53 13.63 -5.73 -4.88
C ILE A 53 14.46 -6.35 -6.00
N ASN A 54 14.07 -7.55 -6.45
CA ASN A 54 14.59 -8.18 -7.66
C ASN A 54 13.67 -7.90 -8.87
N PRO A 55 13.89 -6.85 -9.66
CA PRO A 55 13.01 -6.54 -10.78
C PRO A 55 13.19 -7.49 -11.98
N TYR A 56 14.17 -8.38 -11.96
CA TYR A 56 14.39 -9.38 -13.02
C TYR A 56 13.47 -10.58 -12.92
N HIS A 57 12.82 -10.79 -11.77
CA HIS A 57 11.98 -11.96 -11.55
C HIS A 57 10.76 -11.97 -12.47
N GLU A 58 10.42 -13.16 -13.01
CA GLU A 58 9.30 -13.31 -13.97
C GLU A 58 7.95 -12.87 -13.39
N HIS A 59 7.79 -12.95 -12.06
CA HIS A 59 6.60 -12.51 -11.33
C HIS A 59 6.24 -11.04 -11.58
N PHE A 60 7.23 -10.20 -11.83
CA PHE A 60 7.07 -8.75 -12.06
C PHE A 60 7.03 -8.36 -13.53
N LYS A 61 7.20 -9.32 -14.45
CA LYS A 61 7.24 -9.02 -15.88
C LYS A 61 5.90 -8.56 -16.42
N LYS A 62 5.95 -7.53 -17.25
CA LYS A 62 4.81 -7.00 -17.96
C LYS A 62 5.06 -7.02 -19.47
N ASN A 63 3.99 -7.33 -20.23
CA ASN A 63 4.05 -7.28 -21.70
C ASN A 63 4.01 -5.84 -22.22
N GLU A 64 3.43 -4.93 -21.47
CA GLU A 64 3.28 -3.53 -21.81
C GLU A 64 4.05 -2.67 -20.80
N SER A 65 4.75 -1.67 -21.30
CA SER A 65 5.42 -0.67 -20.47
C SER A 65 4.42 0.32 -19.92
N LEU A 66 4.74 0.92 -18.77
CA LEU A 66 4.00 2.10 -18.29
C LEU A 66 4.05 3.21 -19.36
N PRO A 67 2.93 3.92 -19.61
CA PRO A 67 2.89 5.00 -20.58
C PRO A 67 3.87 6.13 -20.21
N MET A 68 4.47 6.76 -21.23
CA MET A 68 5.42 7.86 -21.01
C MET A 68 4.83 9.01 -20.20
N TRP A 69 3.56 9.34 -20.44
CA TRP A 69 2.88 10.39 -19.65
C TRP A 69 2.81 10.03 -18.16
N PHE A 70 2.63 8.74 -17.81
CA PHE A 70 2.60 8.28 -16.43
C PHE A 70 3.99 8.41 -15.80
N LEU A 71 5.05 8.01 -16.51
CA LEU A 71 6.42 8.12 -16.04
C LEU A 71 6.84 9.58 -15.84
N ASP A 72 6.45 10.46 -16.77
CA ASP A 72 6.72 11.91 -16.69
C ASP A 72 5.99 12.54 -15.48
N GLU A 73 4.73 12.22 -15.28
CA GLU A 73 3.91 12.72 -14.16
C GLU A 73 4.40 12.15 -12.82
N PHE A 74 4.85 10.88 -12.82
CA PHE A 74 5.44 10.25 -11.65
C PHE A 74 6.79 10.88 -11.27
N GLY A 75 7.43 11.59 -12.19
CA GLY A 75 8.73 12.21 -11.96
C GLY A 75 9.88 11.22 -12.06
N VAL A 76 9.76 10.21 -12.93
CA VAL A 76 10.86 9.28 -13.23
C VAL A 76 12.04 10.05 -13.80
N THR A 77 13.19 9.93 -13.15
CA THR A 77 14.43 10.62 -13.56
C THR A 77 15.36 9.71 -14.37
N MET A 78 15.20 8.40 -14.24
CA MET A 78 16.05 7.40 -14.85
C MET A 78 15.26 6.17 -15.27
N THR A 79 15.59 5.60 -16.42
CA THR A 79 15.07 4.28 -16.85
C THR A 79 16.22 3.30 -16.91
N CYS A 80 16.08 2.18 -16.22
CA CYS A 80 16.95 1.03 -16.30
C CYS A 80 16.39 0.03 -17.33
N GLU A 81 17.11 -0.14 -18.44
CA GLU A 81 16.81 -1.18 -19.42
C GLU A 81 17.36 -2.52 -18.94
N LEU A 82 16.49 -3.35 -18.37
CA LEU A 82 16.90 -4.61 -17.75
C LEU A 82 17.32 -5.67 -18.78
N THR A 83 18.47 -6.29 -18.58
CA THR A 83 18.94 -7.43 -19.38
C THR A 83 18.00 -8.63 -19.23
N GLN A 84 17.54 -9.17 -20.37
CA GLN A 84 16.48 -10.20 -20.41
C GLN A 84 17.01 -11.65 -20.52
N THR A 85 18.31 -11.85 -20.68
CA THR A 85 18.90 -13.18 -20.91
C THR A 85 20.01 -13.47 -19.91
N GLY A 86 20.14 -14.74 -19.52
CA GLY A 86 21.12 -15.19 -18.54
C GLY A 86 20.53 -15.47 -17.18
N THR A 87 21.37 -15.92 -16.25
CA THR A 87 21.00 -16.09 -14.84
C THR A 87 20.79 -14.74 -14.16
N TRP A 88 20.28 -14.75 -12.95
CA TRP A 88 20.10 -13.50 -12.18
C TRP A 88 21.42 -12.73 -12.03
N GLU A 89 22.49 -13.41 -11.61
CA GLU A 89 23.82 -12.79 -11.42
C GLU A 89 24.40 -12.24 -12.72
N GLU A 90 24.20 -12.96 -13.85
CA GLU A 90 24.67 -12.50 -15.17
C GLU A 90 23.92 -11.23 -15.59
N ARG A 91 22.63 -11.12 -15.31
CA ARG A 91 21.82 -9.93 -15.60
C ARG A 91 22.22 -8.74 -14.73
N VAL A 92 22.37 -8.96 -13.43
CA VAL A 92 22.80 -7.90 -12.49
C VAL A 92 24.18 -7.36 -12.89
N GLU A 93 25.12 -8.25 -13.23
CA GLU A 93 26.45 -7.85 -13.65
C GLU A 93 26.43 -7.10 -14.99
N ALA A 94 25.60 -7.53 -15.94
CA ALA A 94 25.46 -6.86 -17.25
C ALA A 94 24.92 -5.44 -17.11
N ASP A 95 24.02 -5.21 -16.17
CA ASP A 95 23.37 -3.92 -15.94
C ASP A 95 24.10 -3.06 -14.90
N ARG A 96 25.19 -3.55 -14.29
CA ARG A 96 25.92 -2.87 -13.23
C ARG A 96 26.32 -1.44 -13.58
N GLU A 97 26.98 -1.25 -14.73
CA GLU A 97 27.50 0.06 -15.14
C GLU A 97 26.47 0.93 -15.87
N THR A 98 25.39 0.33 -16.37
CA THR A 98 24.35 1.04 -17.13
C THR A 98 23.11 1.39 -16.30
N CYS A 99 22.98 0.77 -15.15
CA CYS A 99 21.85 0.96 -14.23
C CYS A 99 22.34 1.11 -12.79
N TRP A 100 22.71 0.02 -12.13
CA TRP A 100 22.85 -0.04 -10.68
C TRP A 100 23.84 0.97 -10.09
N ASN A 101 25.04 1.10 -10.68
CA ASN A 101 26.06 2.06 -10.22
C ASN A 101 25.70 3.53 -10.50
N LEU A 102 24.65 3.80 -11.27
CA LEU A 102 24.21 5.16 -11.59
C LEU A 102 23.13 5.68 -10.65
N ILE A 103 22.45 4.79 -9.92
CA ILE A 103 21.35 5.15 -9.04
C ILE A 103 21.87 5.93 -7.84
N THR A 104 21.23 7.05 -7.56
CA THR A 104 21.50 7.89 -6.39
C THR A 104 20.22 8.15 -5.61
N TYR A 105 20.34 8.65 -4.39
CA TYR A 105 19.22 9.03 -3.54
C TYR A 105 18.18 9.95 -4.22
N ASN A 106 18.64 10.81 -5.16
CA ASN A 106 17.73 11.73 -5.83
C ASN A 106 16.96 11.11 -7.00
N ASP A 107 17.28 9.87 -7.36
CA ASP A 107 16.68 9.24 -8.50
C ASP A 107 15.35 8.56 -8.16
N THR A 108 14.47 8.58 -9.16
CA THR A 108 13.26 7.78 -9.26
C THR A 108 13.44 6.95 -10.53
N VAL A 109 13.59 5.64 -10.35
CA VAL A 109 14.09 4.73 -11.39
C VAL A 109 12.98 3.84 -11.88
N TYR A 110 12.68 3.88 -13.17
CA TYR A 110 11.78 2.92 -13.80
C TYR A 110 12.56 1.71 -14.33
N PHE A 111 12.12 0.51 -13.98
CA PHE A 111 12.70 -0.75 -14.48
C PHE A 111 11.89 -1.25 -15.68
N SER A 112 12.47 -1.15 -16.89
CA SER A 112 11.78 -1.48 -18.13
C SER A 112 11.37 -2.96 -18.18
N GLY A 113 10.19 -3.23 -18.76
CA GLY A 113 9.61 -4.58 -18.81
C GLY A 113 8.89 -5.00 -17.53
N THR A 114 8.72 -4.09 -16.58
CA THR A 114 7.94 -4.24 -15.34
C THR A 114 7.00 -3.05 -15.16
N TRP A 115 6.18 -3.07 -14.09
CA TRP A 115 5.49 -1.88 -13.57
C TRP A 115 6.06 -1.46 -12.22
N ILE A 116 7.37 -1.53 -12.11
CA ILE A 116 8.11 -1.14 -10.91
C ILE A 116 8.86 0.17 -11.17
N ILE A 117 8.65 1.11 -10.28
CA ILE A 117 9.43 2.32 -10.12
C ILE A 117 10.10 2.21 -8.75
N GLY A 118 11.40 2.40 -8.68
CA GLY A 118 12.16 2.28 -7.44
C GLY A 118 12.80 3.59 -7.02
N ALA A 119 13.03 3.74 -5.73
CA ALA A 119 13.83 4.82 -5.18
C ALA A 119 14.47 4.39 -3.85
N MET A 120 15.52 5.08 -3.46
CA MET A 120 16.19 4.87 -2.17
C MET A 120 15.63 5.80 -1.10
N GLY A 121 15.68 5.37 0.16
CA GLY A 121 15.73 6.25 1.31
C GLY A 121 17.10 6.94 1.45
N GLU A 122 17.24 7.84 2.41
CA GLU A 122 18.51 8.56 2.66
C GLU A 122 19.63 7.62 3.10
N GLU A 123 19.27 6.57 3.82
CA GLU A 123 20.16 5.50 4.28
C GLU A 123 19.81 4.22 3.53
N GLY A 124 20.41 3.99 2.37
CA GLY A 124 20.27 2.71 1.65
C GLY A 124 20.79 1.55 2.49
N TRP A 125 20.13 0.39 2.39
CA TRP A 125 20.46 -0.81 3.17
C TRP A 125 21.26 -1.84 2.39
N SER A 126 21.04 -1.88 1.09
CA SER A 126 21.70 -2.85 0.21
C SER A 126 23.05 -2.33 -0.31
N GLU A 127 23.96 -3.24 -0.63
CA GLU A 127 25.21 -2.92 -1.31
C GLU A 127 24.98 -2.33 -2.72
N THR A 128 23.88 -2.74 -3.35
CA THR A 128 23.45 -2.26 -4.66
C THR A 128 22.11 -1.55 -4.48
N PRO A 129 22.03 -0.23 -4.76
CA PRO A 129 20.83 0.55 -4.52
C PRO A 129 19.55 -0.08 -5.08
N ILE A 130 18.51 -0.16 -4.29
CA ILE A 130 17.18 -0.71 -4.62
C ILE A 130 17.17 -2.23 -4.86
N LEU A 131 18.28 -2.84 -5.29
CA LEU A 131 18.36 -4.27 -5.51
C LEU A 131 18.40 -5.01 -4.17
N ASP A 132 17.61 -6.06 -4.04
CA ASP A 132 17.55 -6.83 -2.80
C ASP A 132 18.91 -7.47 -2.45
N ASP A 133 19.24 -7.47 -1.17
CA ASP A 133 20.50 -8.03 -0.68
C ASP A 133 20.48 -9.57 -0.85
N PRO A 134 21.55 -10.18 -1.34
CA PRO A 134 21.65 -11.65 -1.47
C PRO A 134 21.38 -12.44 -0.18
N ASP A 135 21.52 -11.80 0.96
CA ASP A 135 21.35 -12.44 2.28
C ASP A 135 19.96 -12.17 2.90
N ASP A 136 19.07 -11.34 2.28
CA ASP A 136 17.79 -10.96 2.86
C ASP A 136 16.59 -11.41 2.01
N GLY A 137 16.33 -10.80 0.88
CA GLY A 137 15.21 -11.14 -0.02
C GLY A 137 13.81 -10.75 0.45
N HIS A 138 13.69 -10.04 1.56
CA HIS A 138 12.42 -9.75 2.18
C HIS A 138 11.55 -8.83 1.32
N GLY A 139 12.10 -7.73 0.77
CA GLY A 139 11.33 -6.77 -0.02
C GLY A 139 10.84 -7.31 -1.36
N THR A 140 11.59 -8.25 -1.99
CA THR A 140 11.14 -8.97 -3.18
C THR A 140 9.89 -9.79 -2.89
N ALA A 141 9.88 -10.56 -1.80
CA ALA A 141 8.73 -11.35 -1.38
C ALA A 141 7.53 -10.47 -0.97
N VAL A 142 7.76 -9.39 -0.22
CA VAL A 142 6.74 -8.39 0.14
C VAL A 142 6.08 -7.81 -1.11
N THR A 143 6.85 -7.43 -2.11
CA THR A 143 6.31 -6.90 -3.37
C THR A 143 5.56 -7.97 -4.15
N GLY A 144 6.03 -9.22 -4.13
CA GLY A 144 5.34 -10.36 -4.72
C GLY A 144 3.94 -10.55 -4.16
N ALA A 145 3.78 -10.43 -2.84
CA ALA A 145 2.47 -10.55 -2.19
C ALA A 145 1.47 -9.45 -2.60
N VAL A 146 1.92 -8.24 -2.93
CA VAL A 146 1.07 -7.18 -3.52
C VAL A 146 0.56 -7.62 -4.89
N ILE A 147 1.48 -8.09 -5.75
CA ILE A 147 1.18 -8.49 -7.14
C ILE A 147 0.31 -9.73 -7.21
N ASP A 148 0.44 -10.66 -6.27
CA ASP A 148 -0.46 -11.83 -6.16
C ASP A 148 -1.93 -11.43 -5.92
N ALA A 149 -2.16 -10.34 -5.20
CA ALA A 149 -3.51 -9.84 -4.93
C ALA A 149 -4.01 -8.88 -6.03
N ASN A 150 -3.15 -8.04 -6.60
CA ASN A 150 -3.46 -7.17 -7.74
C ASN A 150 -2.30 -7.18 -8.75
N PRO A 151 -2.37 -8.02 -9.78
CA PRO A 151 -1.34 -8.07 -10.82
C PRO A 151 -1.13 -6.74 -11.56
N ASP A 152 -2.11 -5.86 -11.59
CA ASP A 152 -2.07 -4.59 -12.33
C ASP A 152 -1.74 -3.37 -11.44
N ALA A 153 -1.32 -3.60 -10.21
CA ALA A 153 -0.77 -2.53 -9.37
C ALA A 153 0.56 -2.02 -9.93
N VAL A 154 0.72 -0.70 -9.97
CA VAL A 154 2.03 -0.07 -10.14
C VAL A 154 2.74 -0.07 -8.79
N ILE A 155 3.97 -0.54 -8.78
CA ILE A 155 4.80 -0.58 -7.57
C ILE A 155 5.72 0.64 -7.53
N PHE A 156 5.64 1.40 -6.46
CA PHE A 156 6.67 2.37 -6.10
C PHE A 156 7.50 1.81 -4.95
N PHE A 157 8.50 1.01 -5.28
CA PHE A 157 9.37 0.39 -4.29
C PHE A 157 10.32 1.41 -3.66
N LEU A 158 10.40 1.42 -2.34
CA LEU A 158 11.27 2.31 -1.58
C LEU A 158 12.18 1.51 -0.66
N GLU A 159 13.46 1.59 -0.92
CA GLU A 159 14.47 0.97 -0.07
C GLU A 159 14.74 1.85 1.16
N GLY A 160 14.64 1.25 2.36
CA GLY A 160 14.97 1.91 3.63
C GLY A 160 13.78 2.55 4.35
N PHE A 161 13.86 2.64 5.67
CA PHE A 161 12.72 3.07 6.53
C PHE A 161 12.24 4.50 6.27
N ASP A 162 13.15 5.41 5.93
CA ASP A 162 12.83 6.80 5.57
C ASP A 162 12.13 6.93 4.21
N GLY A 163 12.06 5.83 3.45
CA GLY A 163 11.20 5.72 2.27
C GLY A 163 9.73 6.00 2.56
N VAL A 164 9.25 5.79 3.79
CA VAL A 164 7.87 6.08 4.19
C VAL A 164 7.53 7.55 3.94
N ARG A 165 8.42 8.48 4.31
CA ARG A 165 8.21 9.91 4.07
C ARG A 165 8.12 10.24 2.59
N ARG A 166 9.01 9.65 1.78
CA ARG A 166 9.01 9.84 0.33
C ARG A 166 7.73 9.31 -0.32
N ALA A 167 7.23 8.13 0.12
CA ALA A 167 5.95 7.61 -0.32
C ALA A 167 4.78 8.50 0.12
N ALA A 168 4.81 9.01 1.35
CA ALA A 168 3.78 9.88 1.89
C ALA A 168 3.64 11.19 1.10
N GLU A 169 4.75 11.79 0.72
CA GLU A 169 4.78 13.06 -0.04
C GLU A 169 4.46 12.88 -1.52
N HIS A 170 4.60 11.67 -2.08
CA HIS A 170 4.39 11.45 -3.50
C HIS A 170 2.90 11.46 -3.87
N PRO A 171 2.42 12.37 -4.74
CA PRO A 171 0.99 12.57 -4.97
C PRO A 171 0.28 11.37 -5.61
N MET A 172 1.00 10.53 -6.37
CA MET A 172 0.43 9.38 -7.07
C MET A 172 0.34 8.11 -6.23
N VAL A 173 0.98 8.06 -5.06
CA VAL A 173 0.90 6.90 -4.17
C VAL A 173 -0.48 6.84 -3.51
N ASP A 174 -1.10 5.68 -3.57
CA ASP A 174 -2.41 5.39 -2.97
C ASP A 174 -2.29 4.70 -1.63
N ILE A 175 -1.41 3.72 -1.57
CA ILE A 175 -1.24 2.83 -0.42
C ILE A 175 0.25 2.73 -0.11
N ILE A 176 0.58 2.86 1.17
CA ILE A 176 1.90 2.54 1.70
C ILE A 176 1.78 1.24 2.47
N THR A 177 2.71 0.31 2.28
CA THR A 177 2.77 -0.94 3.02
C THR A 177 4.12 -1.11 3.68
N THR A 178 4.13 -1.40 4.99
CA THR A 178 5.33 -1.55 5.79
C THR A 178 5.32 -2.88 6.52
N SER A 179 6.31 -3.72 6.20
CA SER A 179 6.42 -5.08 6.74
C SER A 179 7.60 -5.22 7.71
N PHE A 180 7.95 -4.14 8.37
CA PHE A 180 9.04 -4.08 9.34
C PHE A 180 8.58 -3.40 10.62
N GLY A 181 9.34 -3.59 11.66
CA GLY A 181 9.17 -2.90 12.94
C GLY A 181 10.22 -3.42 13.91
N PRO A 182 10.59 -2.66 14.94
CA PRO A 182 11.40 -3.21 15.98
C PRO A 182 10.62 -4.31 16.68
N ILE A 183 11.30 -5.42 16.94
CA ILE A 183 10.79 -6.45 17.85
C ILE A 183 10.68 -5.81 19.24
N GLY A 184 9.44 -5.48 19.62
CA GLY A 184 9.14 -4.81 20.87
C GLY A 184 8.82 -3.31 20.74
N SER A 185 8.10 -2.82 21.69
CA SER A 185 7.41 -1.53 21.81
C SER A 185 8.31 -0.29 21.88
N ILE A 186 9.26 -0.13 20.97
CA ILE A 186 10.03 1.11 20.87
C ILE A 186 9.55 1.82 19.59
N PRO A 187 8.92 3.02 19.70
CA PRO A 187 8.64 3.83 18.54
C PRO A 187 9.92 4.00 17.71
N VAL A 188 9.88 3.66 16.43
CA VAL A 188 10.95 4.01 15.50
C VAL A 188 10.69 5.46 15.14
N SER A 189 11.49 6.35 15.73
CA SER A 189 11.37 7.80 15.55
C SER A 189 11.20 8.16 14.07
N GLY A 190 10.03 8.68 13.71
CA GLY A 190 9.70 9.26 12.43
C GLY A 190 8.76 8.42 11.56
N ILE A 191 8.69 7.08 11.70
CA ILE A 191 7.79 6.24 10.89
C ILE A 191 6.33 6.52 11.24
N GLU A 192 6.03 6.62 12.52
CA GLU A 192 4.69 6.96 13.00
C GLU A 192 4.25 8.34 12.51
N ASP A 193 5.11 9.36 12.60
CA ASP A 193 4.81 10.71 12.12
C ASP A 193 4.58 10.74 10.60
N ASP A 194 5.38 9.98 9.84
CA ASP A 194 5.28 9.92 8.38
C ASP A 194 4.05 9.14 7.91
N THR A 195 3.69 8.06 8.60
CA THR A 195 2.44 7.32 8.31
C THR A 195 1.20 8.10 8.75
N GLU A 196 1.27 8.84 9.87
CA GLU A 196 0.20 9.77 10.26
C GLU A 196 -0.02 10.84 9.19
N TYR A 197 1.05 11.48 8.74
CA TYR A 197 0.99 12.46 7.66
C TYR A 197 0.39 11.86 6.37
N ALA A 198 0.83 10.66 5.99
CA ALA A 198 0.31 9.98 4.81
C ALA A 198 -1.21 9.77 4.87
N VAL A 199 -1.71 9.29 6.03
CA VAL A 199 -3.12 8.91 6.17
C VAL A 199 -4.00 10.14 6.44
N ASN A 200 -3.63 10.98 7.41
CA ASN A 200 -4.48 12.06 7.89
C ASN A 200 -4.42 13.31 7.01
N GLU A 201 -3.24 13.62 6.45
CA GLU A 201 -3.05 14.85 5.66
C GLU A 201 -3.10 14.56 4.15
N MET A 202 -2.52 13.43 3.70
CA MET A 202 -2.44 13.11 2.28
C MET A 202 -3.56 12.18 1.80
N GLY A 203 -4.38 11.64 2.70
CA GLY A 203 -5.54 10.82 2.37
C GLY A 203 -5.19 9.43 1.81
N LYS A 204 -3.98 8.92 2.09
CA LYS A 204 -3.54 7.60 1.64
C LYS A 204 -4.02 6.49 2.59
N LEU A 205 -3.94 5.24 2.14
CA LEU A 205 -4.04 4.09 3.03
C LEU A 205 -2.64 3.68 3.50
N HIS A 206 -2.57 3.18 4.72
CA HIS A 206 -1.36 2.56 5.25
C HIS A 206 -1.70 1.20 5.86
N THR A 207 -1.00 0.15 5.40
CA THR A 207 -1.04 -1.20 5.98
C THR A 207 0.27 -1.48 6.70
N GLY A 208 0.18 -1.94 7.95
CA GLY A 208 1.34 -2.19 8.80
C GLY A 208 1.30 -3.58 9.43
N ALA A 209 2.44 -4.26 9.47
CA ALA A 209 2.57 -5.58 10.09
C ALA A 209 2.43 -5.51 11.62
N CYS A 210 1.79 -6.54 12.20
CA CYS A 210 1.56 -6.68 13.63
C CYS A 210 2.48 -7.73 14.24
N ASP A 211 3.80 -7.58 14.10
CA ASP A 211 4.79 -8.44 14.76
C ASP A 211 4.65 -9.96 14.49
N ASN A 212 5.71 -10.70 14.75
CA ASN A 212 5.79 -12.16 14.64
C ASN A 212 6.22 -12.84 15.95
N THR A 213 6.06 -12.17 17.09
CA THR A 213 6.44 -12.68 18.42
C THR A 213 5.26 -12.93 19.34
N GLY A 214 4.02 -12.68 18.87
CA GLY A 214 2.79 -12.80 19.66
C GLY A 214 2.54 -11.62 20.59
N SER A 215 3.26 -10.50 20.43
CA SER A 215 3.02 -9.27 21.17
C SER A 215 1.75 -8.55 20.71
N THR A 216 1.36 -7.48 21.38
CA THR A 216 0.16 -6.75 20.97
C THR A 216 0.43 -5.80 19.81
N CYS A 217 -0.37 -5.87 18.77
CA CYS A 217 -0.32 -4.95 17.64
C CYS A 217 -0.50 -3.47 18.05
N VAL A 218 -1.19 -3.21 19.13
CA VAL A 218 -1.39 -1.85 19.69
C VAL A 218 -0.06 -1.08 19.87
N GLN A 219 1.01 -1.80 20.16
CA GLN A 219 2.33 -1.21 20.43
C GLN A 219 3.32 -1.36 19.26
N ASP A 220 2.90 -1.97 18.18
CA ASP A 220 3.73 -2.13 16.99
C ASP A 220 3.89 -0.79 16.26
N ALA A 221 5.12 -0.47 15.84
CA ALA A 221 5.39 0.84 15.23
C ALA A 221 4.74 1.02 13.86
N THR A 222 4.42 -0.06 13.15
CA THR A 222 3.84 0.00 11.82
C THR A 222 2.35 -0.32 11.80
N GLY A 223 1.92 -1.39 12.46
CA GLY A 223 0.51 -1.79 12.51
C GLY A 223 -0.30 -1.18 13.67
N GLY A 224 0.37 -0.68 14.72
CA GLY A 224 -0.25 -0.22 15.96
C GLY A 224 -0.87 1.18 15.95
N PRO A 225 -0.33 2.19 15.23
CA PRO A 225 -0.91 3.53 15.19
C PRO A 225 -2.38 3.52 14.77
N PRO A 226 -3.25 4.39 15.33
CA PRO A 226 -4.69 4.37 15.06
C PRO A 226 -5.08 4.73 13.62
N TRP A 227 -4.21 5.41 12.90
CA TRP A 227 -4.37 5.73 11.48
C TRP A 227 -3.97 4.57 10.56
N SER A 228 -3.12 3.65 11.03
CA SER A 228 -2.69 2.47 10.28
C SER A 228 -3.73 1.35 10.31
N ILE A 229 -3.72 0.48 9.31
CA ILE A 229 -4.45 -0.79 9.32
C ILE A 229 -3.46 -1.86 9.78
N GLY A 230 -3.60 -2.31 11.03
CA GLY A 230 -2.73 -3.31 11.63
C GLY A 230 -3.12 -4.73 11.23
N ILE A 231 -2.19 -5.48 10.64
CA ILE A 231 -2.48 -6.76 10.01
C ILE A 231 -1.72 -7.89 10.70
N ALA A 232 -2.47 -8.87 11.20
CA ALA A 232 -1.95 -10.09 11.78
C ALA A 232 -2.09 -11.28 10.81
N GLY A 233 -1.46 -12.40 11.17
CA GLY A 233 -1.37 -13.59 10.32
C GLY A 233 -2.53 -14.54 10.52
N PHE A 234 -3.09 -14.97 9.40
CA PHE A 234 -4.11 -16.01 9.30
C PHE A 234 -3.65 -17.07 8.32
N GLN A 235 -3.98 -18.31 8.56
CA GLN A 235 -3.74 -19.39 7.61
C GLN A 235 -5.06 -20.07 7.30
N GLU A 236 -5.40 -20.11 6.03
CA GLU A 236 -6.53 -20.89 5.54
C GLU A 236 -6.25 -22.37 5.64
N ASP A 237 -7.28 -23.15 5.97
CA ASP A 237 -7.28 -24.61 5.95
C ASP A 237 -8.66 -25.10 5.45
N GLY A 238 -8.90 -24.98 4.16
CA GLY A 238 -10.18 -25.20 3.52
C GLY A 238 -11.23 -24.16 4.00
N ASP A 239 -12.40 -24.61 4.45
CA ASP A 239 -13.46 -23.73 5.01
C ASP A 239 -13.15 -23.26 6.45
N ARG A 240 -11.96 -23.52 6.95
CA ARG A 240 -11.50 -23.26 8.31
C ARG A 240 -10.28 -22.37 8.27
N GLY A 241 -9.90 -21.90 9.43
CA GLY A 241 -8.69 -21.11 9.53
C GLY A 241 -8.16 -21.04 10.95
N LYS A 242 -6.93 -20.64 11.06
CA LYS A 242 -6.24 -20.42 12.34
C LYS A 242 -5.54 -19.08 12.35
N VAL A 243 -5.61 -18.39 13.46
CA VAL A 243 -4.75 -17.25 13.74
C VAL A 243 -3.39 -17.78 14.16
N MET A 244 -2.33 -17.26 13.60
CA MET A 244 -0.99 -17.73 13.88
C MET A 244 -0.56 -17.38 15.29
N HIS A 245 -0.02 -18.35 16.02
CA HIS A 245 0.29 -18.22 17.44
C HIS A 245 1.31 -17.11 17.75
N CYS A 246 2.28 -16.92 16.86
CA CYS A 246 3.28 -15.86 16.99
C CYS A 246 2.91 -14.55 16.30
N SER A 247 1.77 -14.49 15.65
CA SER A 247 1.26 -13.24 15.09
C SER A 247 0.81 -12.29 16.19
N GLY A 248 0.91 -10.98 15.93
CA GLY A 248 0.48 -9.95 16.86
C GLY A 248 -0.99 -10.08 17.26
N THR A 249 -1.28 -9.83 18.51
CA THR A 249 -2.66 -9.83 19.05
C THR A 249 -3.31 -8.45 18.92
N ALA A 250 -4.64 -8.40 18.97
CA ALA A 250 -5.42 -7.17 18.80
C ALA A 250 -5.14 -6.41 17.49
N PRO A 251 -5.14 -7.11 16.34
CA PRO A 251 -5.01 -6.46 15.03
C PRO A 251 -6.28 -5.71 14.64
N ASP A 252 -6.25 -4.96 13.55
CA ASP A 252 -7.46 -4.52 12.87
C ASP A 252 -8.10 -5.67 12.09
N ILE A 253 -7.28 -6.41 11.35
CA ILE A 253 -7.70 -7.54 10.52
C ILE A 253 -6.62 -8.63 10.51
N VAL A 254 -6.95 -9.76 9.91
CA VAL A 254 -6.00 -10.82 9.57
C VAL A 254 -6.07 -11.13 8.08
N ALA A 255 -4.93 -11.53 7.51
CA ALA A 255 -4.82 -11.96 6.12
C ALA A 255 -3.89 -13.17 6.00
N ASP A 256 -3.89 -13.82 4.82
CA ASP A 256 -3.08 -15.01 4.58
C ASP A 256 -1.60 -14.73 4.86
N TRP A 257 -1.09 -15.53 5.77
CA TRP A 257 0.26 -15.40 6.31
C TRP A 257 1.28 -16.27 5.58
N THR A 258 0.86 -17.43 5.04
CA THR A 258 1.75 -18.39 4.37
C THR A 258 1.56 -18.32 2.87
N GLN A 259 2.57 -17.87 2.16
CA GLN A 259 2.50 -17.65 0.72
C GLN A 259 3.73 -18.22 0.02
N ASN A 260 3.57 -18.59 -1.27
CA ASN A 260 4.66 -18.99 -2.14
C ASN A 260 5.08 -17.78 -2.97
N LEU A 261 6.18 -17.15 -2.60
CA LEU A 261 6.58 -15.81 -3.10
C LEU A 261 7.90 -15.87 -3.88
N PRO A 262 8.17 -14.86 -4.75
CA PRO A 262 9.36 -14.87 -5.60
C PRO A 262 10.66 -14.76 -4.80
N ASP A 263 11.68 -15.51 -5.26
CA ASP A 263 13.04 -15.45 -4.74
C ASP A 263 13.78 -14.18 -5.21
N HIS A 264 14.54 -13.59 -4.32
CA HIS A 264 15.30 -12.37 -4.60
C HIS A 264 16.54 -12.57 -5.49
N ASP A 265 17.09 -13.78 -5.53
CA ASP A 265 18.31 -14.14 -6.26
C ASP A 265 18.04 -15.08 -7.46
N SER A 266 16.81 -15.14 -7.93
CA SER A 266 16.35 -15.99 -9.02
C SER A 266 15.52 -15.21 -10.05
N ILE A 267 15.39 -15.80 -11.25
CA ILE A 267 14.51 -15.30 -12.31
C ILE A 267 13.11 -15.95 -12.22
N GLU A 268 13.02 -17.18 -11.75
CA GLU A 268 11.81 -18.01 -11.79
C GLU A 268 11.61 -18.80 -10.48
N GLY A 269 12.46 -18.57 -9.48
CA GLY A 269 12.39 -19.30 -8.20
C GLY A 269 11.32 -18.74 -7.28
N TYR A 270 10.68 -19.62 -6.54
CA TYR A 270 9.69 -19.28 -5.52
C TYR A 270 9.94 -20.12 -4.27
N HIS A 271 9.65 -19.56 -3.11
CA HIS A 271 9.71 -20.27 -1.86
C HIS A 271 8.49 -20.03 -0.98
N ASP A 272 8.16 -21.02 -0.16
CA ASP A 272 7.12 -20.85 0.86
C ASP A 272 7.68 -20.05 2.02
N THR A 273 7.00 -18.96 2.33
CA THR A 273 7.37 -18.10 3.44
C THR A 273 6.14 -17.75 4.29
N SER A 274 6.37 -17.32 5.53
CA SER A 274 5.29 -17.05 6.49
C SER A 274 5.64 -15.88 7.38
N GLY A 275 4.66 -15.01 7.61
CA GLY A 275 4.81 -13.87 8.50
C GLY A 275 3.73 -12.82 8.29
N THR A 276 3.52 -11.98 9.27
CA THR A 276 2.68 -10.77 9.10
C THR A 276 3.25 -9.86 8.03
N SER A 277 4.55 -9.96 7.77
CA SER A 277 5.24 -9.28 6.68
C SER A 277 4.67 -9.58 5.29
N PHE A 278 4.01 -10.73 5.10
CA PHE A 278 3.43 -11.14 3.82
C PHE A 278 1.90 -10.98 3.79
N ALA A 279 1.25 -11.13 4.94
CA ALA A 279 -0.18 -10.80 5.10
C ALA A 279 -0.46 -9.31 4.84
N THR A 280 0.45 -8.44 5.26
CA THR A 280 0.34 -6.99 5.16
C THR A 280 0.33 -6.48 3.71
N PRO A 281 1.33 -6.77 2.87
CA PRO A 281 1.33 -6.34 1.46
C PRO A 281 0.23 -7.02 0.63
N ARG A 282 -0.15 -8.26 0.95
CA ARG A 282 -1.30 -8.91 0.32
C ARG A 282 -2.58 -8.09 0.53
N THR A 283 -2.80 -7.60 1.74
CA THR A 283 -3.93 -6.69 2.02
C THR A 283 -3.81 -5.38 1.24
N ALA A 284 -2.61 -4.80 1.13
CA ALA A 284 -2.40 -3.62 0.29
C ALA A 284 -2.76 -3.89 -1.18
N GLY A 285 -2.42 -5.07 -1.70
CA GLY A 285 -2.82 -5.51 -3.04
C GLY A 285 -4.34 -5.62 -3.20
N VAL A 286 -5.06 -6.20 -2.23
CA VAL A 286 -6.54 -6.24 -2.24
C VAL A 286 -7.13 -4.83 -2.25
N LEU A 287 -6.63 -3.92 -1.42
CA LEU A 287 -7.09 -2.54 -1.37
C LEU A 287 -6.80 -1.80 -2.68
N SER A 288 -5.65 -2.06 -3.31
CA SER A 288 -5.30 -1.46 -4.60
C SER A 288 -6.23 -1.91 -5.72
N LEU A 289 -6.63 -3.20 -5.74
CA LEU A 289 -7.62 -3.71 -6.67
C LEU A 289 -8.97 -3.00 -6.52
N ILE A 290 -9.42 -2.78 -5.28
CA ILE A 290 -10.67 -2.05 -5.01
C ILE A 290 -10.60 -0.62 -5.51
N ILE A 291 -9.50 0.09 -5.27
CA ILE A 291 -9.30 1.46 -5.74
C ILE A 291 -9.32 1.50 -7.28
N GLN A 292 -8.64 0.57 -7.93
CA GLN A 292 -8.60 0.47 -9.39
C GLN A 292 -10.00 0.30 -9.98
N GLU A 293 -10.77 -0.67 -9.51
CA GLU A 293 -12.14 -0.94 -9.96
C GLU A 293 -13.06 0.27 -9.73
N LEU A 294 -12.94 0.95 -8.59
CA LEU A 294 -13.73 2.17 -8.32
C LEU A 294 -13.34 3.32 -9.25
N ARG A 295 -12.05 3.46 -9.59
CA ARG A 295 -11.60 4.46 -10.57
C ARG A 295 -12.09 4.14 -11.98
N GLU A 296 -12.09 2.88 -12.38
CA GLU A 296 -12.66 2.46 -13.66
C GLU A 296 -14.16 2.76 -13.73
N GLN A 297 -14.87 2.58 -12.62
CA GLN A 297 -16.32 2.84 -12.56
C GLN A 297 -16.67 4.33 -12.57
N TYR A 298 -15.94 5.15 -11.81
CA TYR A 298 -16.29 6.56 -11.57
C TYR A 298 -15.42 7.57 -12.31
N GLY A 299 -14.29 7.13 -12.84
CA GLY A 299 -13.20 8.00 -13.24
C GLY A 299 -12.47 8.60 -12.05
N ASP A 300 -11.26 9.08 -12.27
CA ASP A 300 -10.49 9.82 -11.29
C ASP A 300 -10.06 11.16 -11.90
N GLU A 301 -10.67 12.25 -11.44
CA GLU A 301 -10.37 13.61 -11.92
C GLU A 301 -9.26 14.27 -11.12
N SER A 302 -8.70 13.58 -10.13
CA SER A 302 -7.65 14.10 -9.28
C SER A 302 -6.29 14.05 -10.00
N SER A 303 -6.05 14.93 -10.95
CA SER A 303 -4.74 15.08 -11.55
C SER A 303 -3.75 15.64 -10.52
N GLY A 304 -2.80 14.83 -10.04
CA GLY A 304 -1.59 15.28 -9.36
C GLY A 304 -1.75 15.91 -7.97
N GLY A 305 -2.81 15.65 -7.28
CA GLY A 305 -3.05 16.13 -5.92
C GLY A 305 -4.46 15.73 -5.51
N ARG A 306 -4.55 14.56 -4.93
CA ARG A 306 -5.85 14.02 -4.54
C ARG A 306 -6.36 14.84 -3.37
N ASN A 307 -7.41 15.59 -3.57
CA ASN A 307 -8.05 16.51 -2.62
C ASN A 307 -8.57 15.80 -1.33
N GLY A 308 -7.75 14.95 -0.70
CA GLY A 308 -8.14 14.16 0.48
C GLY A 308 -9.04 12.96 0.17
N SER A 309 -9.29 12.64 -1.11
CA SER A 309 -10.06 11.48 -1.55
C SER A 309 -9.19 10.58 -2.41
N LEU A 310 -9.29 9.25 -2.24
CA LEU A 310 -8.61 8.27 -3.09
C LEU A 310 -9.27 8.15 -4.46
N ILE A 311 -10.59 8.32 -4.50
CA ILE A 311 -11.34 8.43 -5.74
C ILE A 311 -12.08 9.76 -5.71
N TYR A 312 -11.87 10.60 -6.71
CA TYR A 312 -12.52 11.89 -6.84
C TYR A 312 -12.98 12.13 -8.27
N SER A 313 -14.29 12.29 -8.44
CA SER A 313 -14.89 12.66 -9.71
C SER A 313 -16.15 13.51 -9.46
N GLU A 314 -16.78 13.99 -10.53
CA GLU A 314 -18.08 14.68 -10.43
C GLU A 314 -19.14 13.84 -9.71
N ASN A 315 -19.03 12.51 -9.80
CA ASN A 315 -20.04 11.56 -9.31
C ASN A 315 -19.64 10.83 -8.03
N ALA A 316 -18.39 10.90 -7.58
CA ALA A 316 -17.91 10.19 -6.41
C ALA A 316 -16.80 10.96 -5.69
N SER A 317 -16.82 10.85 -4.37
CA SER A 317 -15.73 11.28 -3.50
C SER A 317 -15.59 10.23 -2.41
N ILE A 318 -14.61 9.32 -2.58
CA ILE A 318 -14.38 8.18 -1.68
C ILE A 318 -13.01 8.39 -1.02
N THR A 319 -13.03 8.46 0.29
CA THR A 319 -11.82 8.67 1.10
C THR A 319 -11.16 7.34 1.49
N ASN A 320 -9.94 7.42 2.00
CA ASN A 320 -9.26 6.30 2.63
C ASN A 320 -10.07 5.72 3.81
N TYR A 321 -10.73 6.56 4.59
CA TYR A 321 -11.59 6.14 5.70
C TYR A 321 -12.84 5.39 5.23
N ASP A 322 -13.44 5.79 4.11
CA ASP A 322 -14.59 5.09 3.53
C ASP A 322 -14.20 3.68 3.10
N ILE A 323 -13.05 3.53 2.42
CA ILE A 323 -12.52 2.23 2.00
C ILE A 323 -12.20 1.36 3.22
N ARG A 324 -11.50 1.92 4.22
CA ARG A 324 -11.19 1.21 5.47
C ARG A 324 -12.47 0.73 6.14
N ARG A 325 -13.47 1.61 6.33
CA ARG A 325 -14.73 1.23 7.00
C ARG A 325 -15.51 0.17 6.22
N SER A 326 -15.57 0.26 4.90
CA SER A 326 -16.22 -0.76 4.09
C SER A 326 -15.48 -2.11 4.15
N MET A 327 -14.13 -2.10 4.16
CA MET A 327 -13.31 -3.30 4.38
C MET A 327 -13.59 -3.94 5.75
N GLU A 328 -13.69 -3.15 6.83
CA GLU A 328 -14.01 -3.62 8.17
C GLU A 328 -15.38 -4.32 8.22
N LYS A 329 -16.36 -3.81 7.49
CA LYS A 329 -17.69 -4.44 7.36
C LYS A 329 -17.67 -5.71 6.52
N ALA A 330 -16.94 -5.70 5.39
CA ALA A 330 -16.88 -6.80 4.44
C ALA A 330 -16.06 -7.99 4.93
N SER A 331 -15.02 -7.75 5.76
CA SER A 331 -14.17 -8.79 6.32
C SER A 331 -15.02 -9.86 7.01
N TYR A 332 -14.64 -11.12 6.90
CA TYR A 332 -15.47 -12.24 7.39
C TYR A 332 -14.82 -13.00 8.54
N PHE A 333 -15.64 -13.62 9.36
CA PHE A 333 -15.17 -14.57 10.36
C PHE A 333 -15.19 -15.97 9.79
N PRO A 334 -14.05 -16.69 9.82
CA PRO A 334 -13.98 -18.05 9.30
C PRO A 334 -14.88 -18.98 10.13
N ASP A 335 -15.47 -19.98 9.47
CA ASP A 335 -16.25 -21.00 10.15
C ASP A 335 -15.31 -21.97 10.89
N ALA A 336 -15.14 -21.74 12.18
CA ALA A 336 -14.13 -22.40 13.01
C ALA A 336 -14.63 -23.65 13.75
N THR A 337 -15.71 -24.30 13.30
CA THR A 337 -16.43 -25.30 14.09
C THR A 337 -15.64 -26.56 14.43
N GLU A 338 -14.59 -26.94 13.68
CA GLU A 338 -13.71 -28.07 14.04
C GLU A 338 -12.32 -27.89 13.43
N TYR A 339 -11.33 -27.55 14.19
CA TYR A 339 -9.94 -27.51 13.79
C TYR A 339 -9.16 -28.64 14.47
N ASP A 340 -8.48 -29.47 13.66
CA ASP A 340 -7.44 -30.39 14.15
C ASP A 340 -6.10 -29.65 14.09
N PRO A 341 -5.48 -29.29 15.23
CA PRO A 341 -4.18 -28.65 15.23
C PRO A 341 -3.12 -29.68 14.81
N GLY A 342 -3.03 -30.03 13.54
CA GLY A 342 -2.04 -30.94 12.98
C GLY A 342 -0.66 -30.74 13.60
N ALA A 343 0.20 -31.77 13.56
CA ALA A 343 1.47 -31.83 14.28
C ALA A 343 2.30 -30.55 14.15
N ASN A 344 2.68 -29.98 15.27
CA ASN A 344 3.44 -28.75 15.42
C ASN A 344 4.81 -28.84 14.75
N GLU A 345 5.00 -28.13 13.68
CA GLU A 345 6.31 -27.93 13.07
C GLU A 345 6.83 -26.52 13.40
N GLY A 346 7.34 -26.34 14.61
CA GLY A 346 7.96 -25.09 15.06
C GLY A 346 7.02 -24.11 15.80
N ALA A 347 7.59 -23.33 16.70
CA ALA A 347 6.83 -22.48 17.63
C ALA A 347 5.97 -21.40 16.94
N CYS A 348 6.37 -20.94 15.78
CA CYS A 348 5.65 -19.91 15.02
C CYS A 348 4.69 -20.46 13.96
N GLN A 349 4.67 -21.78 13.75
CA GLN A 349 3.78 -22.43 12.77
C GLN A 349 2.51 -23.00 13.40
N THR A 350 2.37 -22.92 14.71
CA THR A 350 1.17 -23.37 15.41
C THR A 350 0.13 -22.27 15.45
N GLY A 351 -0.98 -22.48 14.75
CA GLY A 351 -2.13 -21.58 14.84
C GLY A 351 -3.10 -21.99 15.93
N VAL A 352 -3.90 -21.05 16.38
CA VAL A 352 -5.03 -21.26 17.29
C VAL A 352 -6.31 -21.18 16.47
N PRO A 353 -7.23 -22.18 16.61
CA PRO A 353 -8.54 -22.10 15.98
C PRO A 353 -9.26 -20.79 16.36
N VAL A 354 -9.92 -20.18 15.40
CA VAL A 354 -10.71 -18.99 15.69
C VAL A 354 -11.91 -19.37 16.56
N SER A 355 -12.16 -18.61 17.62
CA SER A 355 -13.27 -18.83 18.52
C SER A 355 -14.61 -18.69 17.79
N PRO A 356 -15.51 -19.69 17.82
CA PRO A 356 -16.80 -19.56 17.17
C PRO A 356 -17.76 -18.59 17.88
N VAL A 357 -17.46 -18.20 19.13
CA VAL A 357 -18.32 -17.33 19.94
C VAL A 357 -17.88 -15.87 19.89
N ALA A 358 -16.57 -15.63 19.83
CA ALA A 358 -16.00 -14.30 19.83
C ALA A 358 -14.78 -14.23 18.89
N PRO A 359 -14.98 -14.45 17.57
CA PRO A 359 -13.89 -14.53 16.61
C PRO A 359 -13.08 -13.22 16.53
N TYR A 360 -13.72 -12.09 16.70
CA TYR A 360 -13.14 -10.76 16.69
C TYR A 360 -12.01 -10.57 17.72
N THR A 361 -12.01 -11.32 18.82
CA THR A 361 -10.93 -11.22 19.82
C THR A 361 -9.59 -11.71 19.31
N GLN A 362 -9.58 -12.47 18.21
CA GLN A 362 -8.40 -13.03 17.58
C GLN A 362 -8.12 -12.41 16.22
N THR A 363 -9.17 -12.08 15.46
CA THR A 363 -9.08 -11.64 14.05
C THR A 363 -9.33 -10.15 13.86
N GLY A 364 -9.59 -9.39 14.92
CA GLY A 364 -10.08 -8.02 14.75
C GLY A 364 -11.41 -8.01 14.01
N TRP A 365 -11.56 -7.16 13.00
CA TRP A 365 -12.76 -7.12 12.16
C TRP A 365 -12.98 -8.40 11.33
N GLY A 366 -11.95 -9.21 11.11
CA GLY A 366 -12.04 -10.47 10.38
C GLY A 366 -10.93 -10.70 9.38
N VAL A 367 -11.13 -11.67 8.50
CA VAL A 367 -10.22 -12.03 7.41
C VAL A 367 -10.45 -11.11 6.21
N VAL A 368 -9.36 -10.65 5.61
CA VAL A 368 -9.35 -9.92 4.33
C VAL A 368 -8.60 -10.74 3.28
N ASP A 369 -9.27 -10.99 2.18
CA ASP A 369 -8.72 -11.63 0.99
C ASP A 369 -9.37 -11.04 -0.29
N PRO A 370 -8.90 -11.39 -1.51
CA PRO A 370 -9.46 -10.85 -2.74
C PRO A 370 -10.97 -11.11 -2.94
N THR A 371 -11.55 -12.11 -2.29
CA THR A 371 -12.96 -12.49 -2.49
C THR A 371 -13.95 -11.44 -1.97
N ILE A 372 -13.54 -10.63 -0.99
CA ILE A 372 -14.38 -9.56 -0.44
C ILE A 372 -14.38 -8.27 -1.27
N SER A 373 -13.51 -8.14 -2.28
CA SER A 373 -13.35 -6.91 -3.05
C SER A 373 -14.67 -6.41 -3.67
N MET A 374 -15.44 -7.31 -4.27
CA MET A 374 -16.75 -6.94 -4.85
C MET A 374 -17.75 -6.44 -3.81
N MET A 375 -17.75 -7.01 -2.60
CA MET A 375 -18.63 -6.56 -1.52
C MET A 375 -18.30 -5.13 -1.09
N ILE A 376 -17.01 -4.80 -1.02
CA ILE A 376 -16.54 -3.44 -0.69
C ILE A 376 -16.93 -2.45 -1.79
N ILE A 377 -16.73 -2.82 -3.04
CA ILE A 377 -17.10 -1.99 -4.19
C ILE A 377 -18.61 -1.73 -4.22
N GLU A 378 -19.43 -2.75 -3.99
CA GLU A 378 -20.89 -2.65 -3.94
C GLU A 378 -21.39 -1.83 -2.74
N ASP A 379 -20.72 -1.89 -1.58
CA ASP A 379 -21.00 -1.03 -0.43
C ASP A 379 -20.70 0.44 -0.76
N LEU A 380 -19.51 0.71 -1.27
CA LEU A 380 -19.04 2.07 -1.58
C LEU A 380 -19.83 2.73 -2.71
N ASN A 381 -20.32 1.96 -3.67
CA ASN A 381 -21.16 2.48 -4.74
C ASN A 381 -22.67 2.50 -4.38
N GLY A 382 -23.04 2.00 -3.20
CA GLY A 382 -24.40 1.99 -2.69
C GLY A 382 -25.33 0.97 -3.33
N SER A 383 -24.84 0.06 -4.18
CA SER A 383 -25.66 -0.97 -4.82
C SER A 383 -26.03 -2.11 -3.85
N SER A 384 -25.15 -2.40 -2.88
CA SER A 384 -25.37 -3.43 -1.86
C SER A 384 -24.76 -2.99 -0.53
N PRO A 385 -25.36 -2.03 0.21
CA PRO A 385 -24.80 -1.51 1.45
C PRO A 385 -24.59 -2.60 2.50
N LEU A 386 -23.39 -2.65 3.05
CA LEU A 386 -23.02 -3.57 4.13
C LEU A 386 -23.53 -3.05 5.47
N THR A 387 -23.85 -3.98 6.36
CA THR A 387 -24.19 -3.66 7.75
C THR A 387 -22.94 -3.66 8.62
N ASP A 388 -22.96 -2.87 9.68
CA ASP A 388 -21.95 -2.92 10.72
C ASP A 388 -21.91 -4.32 11.36
N LYS A 389 -20.78 -4.67 11.94
CA LYS A 389 -20.62 -5.91 12.72
C LYS A 389 -21.59 -5.91 13.92
N ASP A 390 -21.69 -7.04 14.57
CA ASP A 390 -22.51 -7.12 15.79
C ASP A 390 -21.95 -6.21 16.90
N PHE A 391 -22.80 -5.90 17.87
CA PHE A 391 -22.49 -4.96 18.96
C PHE A 391 -21.27 -5.39 19.78
N ASP A 392 -21.06 -6.67 19.97
CA ASP A 392 -19.94 -7.16 20.79
C ASP A 392 -18.60 -6.98 20.05
N CYS A 393 -18.60 -7.21 18.72
CA CYS A 393 -17.44 -6.94 17.86
C CYS A 393 -17.11 -5.44 17.81
N GLU A 394 -18.10 -4.59 17.52
CA GLU A 394 -17.93 -3.13 17.50
C GLU A 394 -17.35 -2.63 18.83
N THR A 395 -17.94 -3.07 19.95
CA THR A 395 -17.49 -2.66 21.30
C THR A 395 -16.05 -3.10 21.58
N TYR A 396 -15.67 -4.30 21.16
CA TYR A 396 -14.29 -4.79 21.32
C TYR A 396 -13.33 -3.96 20.49
N MET A 397 -13.63 -3.75 19.20
CA MET A 397 -12.76 -2.99 18.31
C MET A 397 -12.64 -1.51 18.72
N ASP A 398 -13.70 -0.89 19.20
CA ASP A 398 -13.66 0.44 19.82
C ASP A 398 -12.69 0.48 21.01
N SER A 399 -12.65 -0.58 21.82
CA SER A 399 -11.71 -0.65 22.93
C SER A 399 -10.24 -0.79 22.49
N ILE A 400 -9.99 -1.51 21.41
CA ILE A 400 -8.66 -1.62 20.79
C ILE A 400 -8.23 -0.26 20.20
N MET A 401 -9.12 0.40 19.47
CA MET A 401 -8.86 1.73 18.92
C MET A 401 -8.55 2.76 20.03
N ALA A 402 -9.33 2.73 21.12
CA ALA A 402 -9.06 3.60 22.28
C ALA A 402 -7.69 3.32 22.92
N ALA A 403 -7.26 2.06 22.99
CA ALA A 403 -5.96 1.68 23.50
C ALA A 403 -4.82 2.17 22.57
N ARG A 404 -5.00 2.09 21.24
CA ARG A 404 -4.06 2.62 20.24
C ARG A 404 -3.94 4.14 20.36
N ILE A 405 -5.07 4.84 20.39
CA ILE A 405 -5.08 6.31 20.59
C ILE A 405 -4.34 6.69 21.87
N ALA A 406 -4.60 5.99 22.99
CA ALA A 406 -3.95 6.29 24.26
C ALA A 406 -2.45 5.99 24.27
N TYR A 407 -1.97 5.07 23.45
CA TYR A 407 -0.55 4.71 23.36
C TYR A 407 0.24 5.65 22.43
N TRP A 408 -0.37 6.04 21.29
CA TRP A 408 0.28 6.79 20.21
C TRP A 408 -0.02 8.32 20.23
N SER A 409 -0.78 8.86 21.21
CA SER A 409 -1.11 10.30 21.34
C SER A 409 -0.10 11.11 22.17
#